data_71d83f1767515abfc7a59bc194a26106
#
_entry.id   71d83f1767515abfc7a59bc194a26106
#
_cell.length_a   1.000
_cell.length_b   1.000
_cell.length_c   1.000
_cell.angle_alpha   90.00
_cell.angle_beta   90.00
_cell.angle_gamma   90.00
#
_symmetry.space_group_name_H-M   'P 1'
#
loop_
_entity.id
_entity.type
_entity.pdbx_description
1 polymer ?
#
loop_
_entity_poly.entity_id
_entity_poly.type
_entity_poly.pdbx_seq_one_letter_code
_entity_poly.pdbx_strand_id
1 'polypeptide(L)'
;RGILVTAYARLRPGATAAEARSALEQAYASSPFLTVESSPDAVSLKGVVGTNRCTVAVAADTTGYDPGRVVVTAALDNLVKGAAGQAVQNLNLMMGWEETLGLSTLRGFNP
;
A
#
# COMPACT_ATOMS: atom_id res chain seq x y z
N ARG A 1 10.84 -6.56 11.53
CA ARG A 1 11.09 -5.89 10.25
C ARG A 1 9.78 -5.62 9.53
N GLY A 2 9.68 -4.45 8.90
CA GLY A 2 8.50 -3.98 8.19
C GLY A 2 7.75 -2.87 8.93
N ILE A 3 6.87 -2.20 8.21
CA ILE A 3 5.98 -1.17 8.74
C ILE A 3 4.55 -1.61 8.44
N LEU A 4 3.73 -1.72 9.48
CA LEU A 4 2.28 -1.88 9.37
C LEU A 4 1.64 -0.60 9.91
N VAL A 5 0.83 0.03 9.09
CA VAL A 5 0.16 1.29 9.41
C VAL A 5 -1.34 1.03 9.52
N THR A 6 -1.95 1.59 10.54
CA THR A 6 -3.41 1.74 10.61
C THR A 6 -3.71 3.22 10.75
N ALA A 7 -4.45 3.76 9.81
CA ALA A 7 -4.86 5.16 9.80
C ALA A 7 -6.38 5.28 9.74
N TYR A 8 -6.91 6.33 10.33
CA TYR A 8 -8.32 6.64 10.31
C TYR A 8 -8.54 7.92 9.52
N ALA A 9 -9.51 7.91 8.62
CA ALA A 9 -9.88 9.08 7.84
C ALA A 9 -11.39 9.24 7.82
N ARG A 10 -11.86 10.47 7.75
CA ARG A 10 -13.28 10.77 7.57
C ARG A 10 -13.54 11.06 6.09
N LEU A 11 -14.51 10.37 5.53
CA LEU A 11 -14.97 10.63 4.17
C LEU A 11 -15.82 11.92 4.13
N ARG A 12 -15.92 12.51 2.95
CA ARG A 12 -16.89 13.60 2.70
C ARG A 12 -18.30 13.08 2.95
N PRO A 13 -19.23 13.93 3.36
CA PRO A 13 -20.63 13.56 3.51
C PRO A 13 -21.18 12.89 2.24
N GLY A 14 -21.79 11.73 2.40
CA GLY A 14 -22.36 10.93 1.32
C GLY A 14 -21.37 9.99 0.60
N ALA A 15 -20.06 10.10 0.83
CA ALA A 15 -19.09 9.18 0.27
C ALA A 15 -19.02 7.86 1.06
N THR A 16 -18.70 6.78 0.37
CA THR A 16 -18.67 5.42 0.91
C THR A 16 -17.24 4.86 0.94
N ALA A 17 -17.00 3.84 1.77
CA ALA A 17 -15.72 3.11 1.78
C ALA A 17 -15.44 2.41 0.43
N ALA A 18 -16.49 1.98 -0.29
CA ALA A 18 -16.36 1.40 -1.61
C ALA A 18 -15.84 2.42 -2.64
N GLU A 19 -16.35 3.64 -2.60
CA GLU A 19 -15.85 4.74 -3.45
C GLU A 19 -14.41 5.11 -3.10
N ALA A 20 -14.06 5.15 -1.82
CA ALA A 20 -12.69 5.38 -1.37
C ALA A 20 -11.74 4.27 -1.88
N ARG A 21 -12.17 3.01 -1.85
CA ARG A 21 -11.42 1.89 -2.40
C ARG A 21 -11.24 2.04 -3.91
N SER A 22 -12.31 2.29 -4.65
CA SER A 22 -12.24 2.50 -6.10
C SER A 22 -11.31 3.66 -6.48
N ALA A 23 -11.31 4.73 -5.71
CA ALA A 23 -10.39 5.84 -5.91
C ALA A 23 -8.92 5.44 -5.73
N LEU A 24 -8.61 4.61 -4.72
CA LEU A 24 -7.27 4.05 -4.53
C LEU A 24 -6.88 3.11 -5.68
N GLU A 25 -7.78 2.22 -6.10
CA GLU A 25 -7.56 1.31 -7.22
C GLU A 25 -7.25 2.08 -8.51
N GLN A 26 -8.00 3.13 -8.79
CA GLN A 26 -7.76 4.00 -9.96
C GLN A 26 -6.45 4.77 -9.85
N ALA A 27 -6.17 5.37 -8.70
CA ALA A 27 -4.95 6.16 -8.48
C ALA A 27 -3.67 5.32 -8.63
N TYR A 28 -3.73 4.05 -8.27
CA TYR A 28 -2.57 3.15 -8.29
C TYR A 28 -2.61 2.07 -9.36
N ALA A 29 -3.55 2.16 -10.32
CA ALA A 29 -3.72 1.16 -11.37
C ALA A 29 -2.45 0.89 -12.20
N SER A 30 -1.60 1.90 -12.39
CA SER A 30 -0.34 1.80 -13.12
C SER A 30 0.89 1.63 -12.22
N SER A 31 0.72 1.58 -10.89
CA SER A 31 1.85 1.48 -9.96
C SER A 31 2.34 0.04 -9.84
N PRO A 32 3.58 -0.29 -10.26
CA PRO A 32 4.04 -1.68 -10.33
C PRO A 32 4.30 -2.30 -8.95
N PHE A 33 4.40 -1.48 -7.90
CA PHE A 33 4.76 -1.92 -6.55
C PHE A 33 3.66 -1.71 -5.51
N LEU A 34 2.48 -1.23 -5.91
CA LEU A 34 1.39 -1.03 -4.97
C LEU A 34 0.19 -1.90 -5.35
N THR A 35 -0.36 -2.60 -4.38
CA THR A 35 -1.58 -3.41 -4.52
C THR A 35 -2.64 -2.90 -3.54
N VAL A 36 -3.84 -2.65 -4.06
CA VAL A 36 -5.00 -2.37 -3.22
C VAL A 36 -5.70 -3.69 -2.90
N GLU A 37 -5.66 -4.08 -1.63
CA GLU A 37 -6.24 -5.34 -1.15
C GLU A 37 -7.76 -5.22 -0.94
N SER A 38 -8.44 -6.36 -0.93
CA SER A 38 -9.89 -6.43 -0.78
C SER A 38 -10.38 -6.04 0.62
N SER A 39 -9.56 -6.26 1.63
CA SER A 39 -9.88 -5.95 3.03
C SER A 39 -8.62 -5.67 3.85
N PRO A 40 -8.73 -4.96 4.99
CA PRO A 40 -7.63 -4.78 5.93
C PRO A 40 -6.95 -6.07 6.38
N ASP A 41 -7.71 -7.17 6.51
CA ASP A 41 -7.19 -8.47 6.96
C ASP A 41 -6.24 -9.11 5.93
N ALA A 42 -6.35 -8.72 4.66
CA ALA A 42 -5.45 -9.20 3.62
C ALA A 42 -4.07 -8.47 3.65
N VAL A 43 -3.98 -7.34 4.33
CA VAL A 43 -2.74 -6.57 4.46
C VAL A 43 -1.83 -7.24 5.48
N SER A 44 -0.67 -7.73 5.04
CA SER A 44 0.25 -8.48 5.89
C SER A 44 1.71 -8.13 5.61
N LEU A 45 2.50 -8.01 6.67
CA LEU A 45 3.95 -7.86 6.57
C LEU A 45 4.62 -9.04 5.85
N LYS A 46 4.11 -10.26 6.03
CA LYS A 46 4.65 -11.45 5.35
C LYS A 46 4.63 -11.34 3.83
N GLY A 47 3.63 -10.64 3.28
CA GLY A 47 3.49 -10.46 1.84
C GLY A 47 4.47 -9.45 1.24
N VAL A 48 5.05 -8.56 2.04
CA VAL A 48 5.85 -7.43 1.57
C VAL A 48 7.30 -7.41 2.04
N VAL A 49 7.61 -8.06 3.16
CA VAL A 49 8.99 -8.10 3.70
C VAL A 49 9.97 -8.70 2.68
N GLY A 50 11.10 -8.02 2.47
CA GLY A 50 12.12 -8.37 1.49
C GLY A 50 11.78 -7.95 0.05
N THR A 51 10.69 -7.23 -0.17
CA THR A 51 10.26 -6.78 -1.51
C THR A 51 10.14 -5.25 -1.56
N ASN A 52 10.08 -4.69 -2.78
CA ASN A 52 9.75 -3.27 -2.99
C ASN A 52 8.23 -3.04 -3.06
N ARG A 53 7.42 -3.96 -2.55
CA ARG A 53 5.96 -3.87 -2.59
C ARG A 53 5.40 -3.10 -1.40
N CYS A 54 4.26 -2.48 -1.64
CA CYS A 54 3.36 -1.93 -0.64
C CYS A 54 1.96 -2.49 -0.88
N THR A 55 1.28 -2.91 0.16
CA THR A 55 -0.14 -3.27 0.11
C THR A 55 -0.93 -2.27 0.93
N VAL A 56 -2.11 -1.92 0.46
CA VAL A 56 -3.02 -1.00 1.14
C VAL A 56 -4.45 -1.51 1.03
N ALA A 57 -5.23 -1.32 2.07
CA ALA A 57 -6.67 -1.57 2.06
C ALA A 57 -7.42 -0.45 2.76
N VAL A 58 -8.67 -0.25 2.39
CA VAL A 58 -9.59 0.66 3.06
C VAL A 58 -10.93 -0.05 3.32
N ALA A 59 -11.46 0.13 4.51
CA ALA A 59 -12.78 -0.38 4.90
C ALA A 59 -13.54 0.64 5.74
N ALA A 60 -14.85 0.49 5.80
CA ALA A 60 -15.66 1.26 6.73
C ALA A 60 -15.24 0.94 8.17
N ASP A 61 -15.23 1.95 9.02
CA ASP A 61 -15.06 1.73 10.46
C ASP A 61 -16.37 1.19 11.05
N THR A 62 -16.32 -0.04 11.50
CA THR A 62 -17.46 -0.77 12.07
C THR A 62 -17.60 -0.58 13.59
N THR A 63 -16.75 0.21 14.22
CA THR A 63 -16.82 0.43 15.68
C THR A 63 -18.04 1.24 16.10
N GLY A 64 -18.75 1.87 15.16
CA GLY A 64 -19.91 2.72 15.43
C GLY A 64 -19.59 4.09 16.02
N TYR A 65 -18.33 4.40 16.20
CA TYR A 65 -17.87 5.64 16.85
C TYR A 65 -18.07 6.89 15.97
N ASP A 66 -17.99 6.73 14.67
CA ASP A 66 -18.07 7.85 13.73
C ASP A 66 -18.61 7.37 12.36
N PRO A 67 -19.87 7.65 12.05
CA PRO A 67 -20.43 7.37 10.73
C PRO A 67 -19.66 8.14 9.65
N GLY A 68 -19.16 7.42 8.64
CA GLY A 68 -18.34 8.01 7.56
C GLY A 68 -16.84 7.97 7.82
N ARG A 69 -16.39 7.42 8.95
CA ARG A 69 -14.98 7.10 9.18
C ARG A 69 -14.60 5.80 8.47
N VAL A 70 -13.42 5.81 7.86
CA VAL A 70 -12.79 4.62 7.28
C VAL A 70 -11.49 4.31 7.99
N VAL A 71 -11.15 3.03 7.98
CA VAL A 71 -9.85 2.51 8.41
C VAL A 71 -9.04 2.20 7.16
N VAL A 72 -7.83 2.74 7.09
CA VAL A 72 -6.85 2.45 6.05
C VAL A 72 -5.71 1.66 6.68
N THR A 73 -5.44 0.49 6.15
CA THR A 73 -4.32 -0.34 6.59
C THR A 73 -3.31 -0.46 5.45
N ALA A 74 -2.02 -0.30 5.75
CA ALA A 74 -0.96 -0.47 4.77
C ALA A 74 0.23 -1.22 5.36
N ALA A 75 0.92 -1.99 4.52
CA ALA A 75 2.13 -2.72 4.89
C ALA A 75 3.22 -2.55 3.84
N LEU A 76 4.45 -2.39 4.29
CA LEU A 76 5.64 -2.33 3.44
C LEU A 76 6.90 -2.80 4.20
N ASP A 77 7.95 -3.15 3.44
CA ASP A 77 9.27 -3.40 4.03
C ASP A 77 9.98 -2.07 4.31
N ASN A 78 10.34 -1.83 5.57
CA ASN A 78 10.98 -0.59 6.00
C ASN A 78 12.39 -0.38 5.44
N LEU A 79 13.10 -1.44 5.09
CA LEU A 79 14.49 -1.39 4.57
C LEU A 79 14.54 -1.38 3.03
N VAL A 80 13.53 -1.94 2.38
CA VAL A 80 13.43 -1.98 0.91
C VAL A 80 12.51 -0.84 0.44
N LYS A 81 11.20 -1.02 0.45
CA LYS A 81 10.26 0.02 -0.01
C LYS A 81 10.34 1.31 0.82
N GLY A 82 10.57 1.18 2.11
CA GLY A 82 10.71 2.33 3.02
C GLY A 82 12.08 3.03 2.94
N ALA A 83 13.07 2.46 2.26
CA ALA A 83 14.43 2.99 2.21
C ALA A 83 15.12 2.72 0.86
N ALA A 84 15.99 1.71 0.79
CA ALA A 84 16.87 1.47 -0.35
C ALA A 84 16.12 1.19 -1.66
N GLY A 85 15.05 0.42 -1.61
CA GLY A 85 14.24 0.10 -2.79
C GLY A 85 13.54 1.33 -3.36
N GLN A 86 13.04 2.23 -2.51
CA GLN A 86 12.45 3.49 -2.96
C GLN A 86 13.51 4.41 -3.59
N ALA A 87 14.73 4.42 -3.07
CA ALA A 87 15.81 5.20 -3.65
C ALA A 87 16.15 4.70 -5.07
N VAL A 88 16.25 3.39 -5.27
CA VAL A 88 16.46 2.80 -6.60
C VAL A 88 15.27 3.08 -7.52
N GLN A 89 14.04 2.94 -7.05
CA GLN A 89 12.83 3.25 -7.84
C GLN A 89 12.82 4.71 -8.30
N ASN A 90 13.15 5.65 -7.40
CA ASN A 90 13.24 7.07 -7.75
C ASN A 90 14.36 7.33 -8.78
N LEU A 91 15.54 6.70 -8.61
CA LEU A 91 16.61 6.80 -9.58
C LEU A 91 16.17 6.32 -10.97
N ASN A 92 15.50 5.17 -11.05
CA ASN A 92 14.98 4.64 -12.31
C ASN A 92 14.07 5.66 -13.01
N LEU A 93 13.12 6.24 -12.27
CA LEU A 93 12.22 7.26 -12.81
C LEU A 93 12.96 8.54 -13.25
N MET A 94 13.93 9.01 -12.46
CA MET A 94 14.71 10.21 -12.79
C MET A 94 15.56 10.03 -14.05
N MET A 95 16.05 8.81 -14.28
CA MET A 95 16.88 8.47 -15.44
C MET A 95 16.07 8.06 -16.67
N GLY A 96 14.73 7.98 -16.56
CA GLY A 96 13.85 7.50 -17.63
C GLY A 96 13.99 6.01 -17.91
N TRP A 97 14.47 5.24 -16.94
CA TRP A 97 14.57 3.77 -17.01
C TRP A 97 13.25 3.12 -16.59
N GLU A 98 13.15 1.80 -16.86
CA GLU A 98 12.04 1.01 -16.34
C GLU A 98 11.96 1.11 -14.81
N GLU A 99 10.83 1.56 -14.29
CA GLU A 99 10.61 1.80 -12.85
C GLU A 99 10.98 0.58 -11.99
N THR A 100 10.79 -0.63 -12.55
CA THR A 100 11.03 -1.92 -11.88
C THR A 100 12.46 -2.44 -11.99
N LEU A 101 13.35 -1.74 -12.69
CA LEU A 101 14.71 -2.20 -12.96
C LEU A 101 15.47 -2.48 -11.66
N GLY A 102 15.96 -3.72 -11.49
CA GLY A 102 16.67 -4.19 -10.30
C GLY A 102 15.80 -4.43 -9.06
N LEU A 103 14.49 -4.18 -9.13
CA LEU A 103 13.56 -4.29 -8.00
C LEU A 103 12.56 -5.45 -8.12
N SER A 104 12.25 -5.88 -9.34
CA SER A 104 11.26 -6.94 -9.60
C SER A 104 11.72 -8.34 -9.17
N THR A 105 13.03 -8.54 -9.03
CA THR A 105 13.63 -9.81 -8.59
C THR A 105 13.73 -9.97 -7.08
N LEU A 106 13.44 -8.91 -6.32
CA LEU A 106 13.41 -8.99 -4.87
C LEU A 106 12.27 -9.90 -4.43
N ARG A 107 12.64 -11.13 -4.07
CA ARG A 107 11.71 -12.09 -3.49
C ARG A 107 11.64 -11.86 -1.99
N GLY A 108 10.44 -11.86 -1.45
CA GLY A 108 10.25 -11.81 -0.02
C GLY A 108 11.05 -12.93 0.66
N PHE A 109 11.72 -12.58 1.74
CA PHE A 109 12.23 -13.59 2.66
C PHE A 109 11.02 -14.28 3.28
N ASN A 110 10.69 -15.44 2.76
CA ASN A 110 9.82 -16.37 3.46
C ASN A 110 10.76 -17.31 4.23
N PRO A 111 10.94 -17.11 5.55
CA PRO A 111 11.69 -18.08 6.35
C PRO A 111 10.91 -19.38 6.48
#